data_4a8a1b53cf737b4b4a2392cd0dee8bd8
#
_entry.id   4a8a1b53cf737b4b4a2392cd0dee8bd8
#
_cell.length_a   1.000
_cell.length_b   1.000
_cell.length_c   1.000
_cell.angle_alpha   90.00
_cell.angle_beta   90.00
_cell.angle_gamma   90.00
#
_symmetry.space_group_name_H-M   'P 1'
#
loop_
_entity.id
_entity.type
_entity.pdbx_description
1 polymer ?
#
loop_
_entity_poly.entity_id
_entity_poly.type
_entity_poly.pdbx_seq_one_letter_code
_entity_poly.pdbx_strand_id
1 'polypeptide(L)' 'MKIEVCGPGCKRCHSTLKNVQDAVGELKVNAEVVYITDIKEMMARGVMFTPAVIIDGKMKSSGKVPTVEEIKKWLI' A
#
# COMPACT_ATOMS: atom_id res chain seq x y z
N MET A 1 6.62 8.32 8.43
CA MET A 1 5.69 7.21 8.12
C MET A 1 6.11 6.57 6.81
N LYS A 2 6.16 5.26 6.77
CA LYS A 2 6.52 4.53 5.57
C LYS A 2 5.36 3.66 5.12
N ILE A 3 4.94 3.83 3.87
CA ILE A 3 3.84 3.07 3.29
C ILE A 3 4.40 2.18 2.19
N GLU A 4 4.21 0.89 2.32
CA GLU A 4 4.69 -0.07 1.32
C GLU A 4 3.50 -0.67 0.60
N VAL A 5 3.49 -0.53 -0.73
CA VAL A 5 2.47 -1.14 -1.58
C VAL A 5 3.13 -2.32 -2.29
N CYS A 6 2.61 -3.51 -2.06
CA CYS A 6 3.19 -4.74 -2.57
C CYS A 6 2.34 -5.34 -3.67
N GLY A 7 2.95 -5.69 -4.78
CA GLY A 7 2.25 -6.36 -5.86
C GLY A 7 3.11 -6.52 -7.11
N PRO A 8 2.77 -7.48 -7.98
CA PRO A 8 3.58 -7.78 -9.16
C PRO A 8 3.43 -6.80 -10.33
N GLY A 9 2.67 -5.71 -10.16
CA GLY A 9 2.51 -4.70 -11.21
C GLY A 9 1.26 -4.85 -12.06
N CYS A 10 0.26 -5.56 -11.59
CA CYS A 10 -1.02 -5.70 -12.28
C CYS A 10 -1.86 -4.42 -12.11
N LYS A 11 -2.98 -4.36 -12.83
CA LYS A 11 -3.88 -3.19 -12.76
C LYS A 11 -4.34 -2.88 -11.35
N ARG A 12 -4.67 -3.91 -10.58
CA ARG A 12 -5.13 -3.73 -9.19
C ARG A 12 -4.01 -3.16 -8.32
N CYS A 13 -2.79 -3.61 -8.56
CA CYS A 13 -1.64 -3.10 -7.81
C CYS A 13 -1.39 -1.63 -8.12
N HIS A 14 -1.50 -1.25 -9.39
CA HIS A 14 -1.36 0.15 -9.81
C HIS A 14 -2.48 1.02 -9.23
N SER A 15 -3.71 0.51 -9.21
CA SER A 15 -4.84 1.23 -8.62
C SER A 15 -4.62 1.45 -7.12
N THR A 16 -4.10 0.45 -6.43
CA THR A 16 -3.79 0.56 -5.02
C THR A 16 -2.72 1.62 -4.78
N LEU A 17 -1.66 1.59 -5.57
CA LEU A 17 -0.58 2.58 -5.47
C LEU A 17 -1.11 3.99 -5.67
N LYS A 18 -1.93 4.19 -6.71
CA LYS A 18 -2.53 5.48 -6.98
C LYS A 18 -3.41 5.95 -5.83
N ASN A 19 -4.23 5.06 -5.29
CA ASN A 19 -5.11 5.42 -4.16
C ASN A 19 -4.29 5.82 -2.94
N VAL A 20 -3.18 5.13 -2.68
CA VAL A 20 -2.28 5.49 -1.57
C VAL A 20 -1.69 6.88 -1.81
N GLN A 21 -1.21 7.13 -3.02
CA GLN A 21 -0.63 8.44 -3.37
C GLN A 21 -1.65 9.55 -3.25
N ASP A 22 -2.88 9.30 -3.69
CA ASP A 22 -3.97 10.27 -3.58
C ASP A 22 -4.30 10.58 -2.13
N ALA A 23 -4.38 9.55 -1.29
CA ALA A 23 -4.67 9.73 0.13
C ALA A 23 -3.58 10.55 0.82
N VAL A 24 -2.32 10.23 0.54
CA VAL A 24 -1.18 10.96 1.09
C VAL A 24 -1.23 12.43 0.66
N GLY A 25 -1.53 12.67 -0.62
CA GLY A 25 -1.61 14.03 -1.16
C GLY A 25 -2.76 14.82 -0.56
N GLU A 26 -3.92 14.20 -0.37
CA GLU A 26 -5.09 14.89 0.19
C GLU A 26 -4.91 15.26 1.65
N LEU A 27 -4.29 14.38 2.44
CA LEU A 27 -4.05 14.63 3.86
C LEU A 27 -2.78 15.43 4.10
N LYS A 28 -1.93 15.57 3.06
CA LYS A 28 -0.65 16.27 3.15
C LYS A 28 0.23 15.71 4.27
N VAL A 29 0.18 14.41 4.47
CA VAL A 29 1.01 13.74 5.47
C VAL A 29 2.41 13.53 4.90
N ASN A 30 3.41 13.58 5.78
CA ASN A 30 4.79 13.32 5.39
C ASN A 30 5.03 11.82 5.41
N ALA A 31 4.76 11.17 4.30
CA ALA A 31 4.88 9.72 4.18
C ALA A 31 5.72 9.34 2.98
N GLU A 32 6.55 8.31 3.15
CA GLU A 32 7.32 7.72 2.07
C GLU A 32 6.51 6.56 1.49
N VAL A 33 6.20 6.62 0.20
CA VAL A 33 5.46 5.58 -0.49
C VAL A 33 6.43 4.75 -1.31
N VAL A 34 6.52 3.46 -1.02
CA VAL A 34 7.42 2.53 -1.71
C VAL A 34 6.58 1.46 -2.40
N TYR A 35 6.88 1.20 -3.66
CA TYR A 35 6.22 0.15 -4.42
C TYR A 35 7.12 -1.08 -4.51
N ILE A 36 6.68 -2.18 -3.94
CA ILE A 36 7.47 -3.41 -3.85
C ILE A 36 6.91 -4.43 -4.82
N THR A 37 7.72 -4.83 -5.79
CA THR A 37 7.32 -5.80 -6.81
C THR A 37 8.08 -7.12 -6.72
N ASP A 38 9.14 -7.18 -5.90
CA ASP A 38 9.95 -8.37 -5.72
C ASP A 38 9.23 -9.38 -4.81
N ILE A 39 9.00 -10.57 -5.34
CA ILE A 39 8.29 -11.63 -4.61
C ILE A 39 9.01 -11.99 -3.30
N LYS A 40 10.34 -12.03 -3.33
CA LYS A 40 11.12 -12.37 -2.14
C LYS A 40 10.92 -11.36 -1.02
N GLU A 41 10.88 -10.07 -1.38
CA GLU A 41 10.64 -9.02 -0.40
C GLU A 41 9.22 -9.05 0.13
N MET A 42 8.26 -9.38 -0.72
CA MET A 42 6.87 -9.54 -0.30
C MET A 42 6.73 -10.70 0.69
N MET A 43 7.38 -11.82 0.41
CA MET A 43 7.36 -12.98 1.31
C MET A 43 8.00 -12.66 2.64
N ALA A 44 9.09 -11.91 2.63
CA ALA A 44 9.78 -11.50 3.87
C ALA A 44 8.87 -10.63 4.76
N ARG A 45 7.89 -9.96 4.17
CA ARG A 45 6.92 -9.13 4.90
C ARG A 45 5.64 -9.87 5.26
N GLY A 46 5.56 -11.15 4.91
CA GLY A 46 4.38 -11.96 5.18
C GLY A 46 3.22 -11.70 4.24
N VAL A 47 3.50 -11.15 3.06
CA VAL A 47 2.45 -10.87 2.07
C VAL A 47 2.09 -12.17 1.35
N MET A 48 0.85 -12.60 1.49
CA MET A 48 0.35 -13.80 0.83
C MET A 48 -0.58 -13.48 -0.33
N PHE A 49 -1.25 -12.34 -0.28
CA PHE A 49 -2.18 -11.90 -1.33
C PHE A 49 -1.84 -10.49 -1.75
N THR A 50 -1.95 -10.21 -3.04
CA THR A 50 -1.67 -8.89 -3.61
C THR A 50 -2.91 -8.32 -4.28
N PRO A 51 -3.05 -7.01 -4.32
CA PRO A 51 -2.16 -6.00 -3.74
C PRO A 51 -2.26 -5.95 -2.22
N ALA A 52 -1.17 -5.57 -1.57
CA ALA A 52 -1.13 -5.41 -0.12
C ALA A 52 -0.59 -4.04 0.25
N VAL A 53 -1.08 -3.48 1.35
CA VAL A 53 -0.62 -2.19 1.86
C VAL A 53 -0.11 -2.37 3.29
N ILE A 54 1.13 -1.97 3.51
CA ILE A 54 1.79 -2.05 4.82
C ILE A 54 2.16 -0.65 5.25
N ILE A 55 1.74 -0.24 6.43
CA ILE A 55 2.04 1.08 6.97
C ILE A 55 2.83 0.92 8.26
N ASP A 56 4.07 1.44 8.27
CA ASP A 56 4.98 1.36 9.40
C ASP A 56 5.12 -0.08 9.94
N GLY A 57 5.23 -1.02 9.02
CA GLY A 57 5.41 -2.44 9.36
C GLY A 57 4.13 -3.19 9.69
N LYS A 58 2.97 -2.53 9.64
CA LYS A 58 1.69 -3.17 9.92
C LYS A 58 0.89 -3.34 8.63
N MET A 59 0.51 -4.57 8.32
CA MET A 59 -0.29 -4.84 7.13
C MET A 59 -1.73 -4.38 7.35
N LYS A 60 -2.15 -3.41 6.55
CA LYS A 60 -3.49 -2.84 6.65
C LYS A 60 -4.49 -3.45 5.68
N SER A 61 -4.00 -3.91 4.54
CA SER A 61 -4.85 -4.50 3.51
C SER A 61 -4.07 -5.56 2.75
N SER A 62 -4.76 -6.61 2.34
CA SER A 62 -4.17 -7.72 1.60
C SER A 62 -5.24 -8.33 0.68
N GLY A 63 -4.91 -8.51 -0.58
CA GLY A 63 -5.78 -9.16 -1.56
C GLY A 63 -6.93 -8.32 -2.09
N LYS A 64 -6.97 -7.03 -1.76
CA LYS A 64 -8.01 -6.13 -2.28
C LYS A 64 -7.45 -4.76 -2.57
N VAL A 65 -8.16 -3.97 -3.38
CA VAL A 65 -7.80 -2.58 -3.66
C VAL A 65 -8.54 -1.70 -2.65
N PRO A 66 -7.85 -1.13 -1.66
CA PRO A 66 -8.51 -0.23 -0.71
C PRO A 66 -8.87 1.09 -1.38
N THR A 67 -9.95 1.70 -0.94
CA THR A 67 -10.35 3.01 -1.45
C THR A 67 -9.50 4.10 -0.81
N VAL A 68 -9.48 5.27 -1.44
CA VAL A 68 -8.78 6.44 -0.90
C VAL A 68 -9.30 6.76 0.50
N GLU A 69 -10.59 6.66 0.71
CA GLU A 69 -11.21 6.93 2.01
C GLU A 69 -10.73 5.96 3.10
N GLU A 70 -10.62 4.67 2.75
CA GLU A 70 -10.11 3.68 3.70
C GLU A 70 -8.67 3.98 4.08
N ILE A 71 -7.85 4.30 3.09
CA ILE A 71 -6.44 4.60 3.32
C ILE A 71 -6.29 5.85 4.19
N LYS A 72 -7.09 6.87 3.96
CA LYS A 72 -7.07 8.08 4.78
C LYS A 72 -7.31 7.76 6.24
N LYS A 73 -8.23 6.85 6.54
CA LYS A 73 -8.51 6.43 7.91
C LYS A 73 -7.30 5.78 8.58
N TRP A 74 -6.50 5.08 7.79
CA TRP A 74 -5.29 4.44 8.32
C TRP A 74 -4.18 5.46 8.62
N LEU A 75 -4.20 6.59 7.94
CA LEU A 75 -3.16 7.62 8.05
C LEU A 75 -3.44 8.66 9.14
N ILE A 76 -4.64 8.67 9.66
CA ILE A 76 -5.05 9.63 10.69
C ILE A 76 -4.69 9.12 12.08
#